data_63164d2201b5648ba9d6233d99f88b58
#
_entry.id   63164d2201b5648ba9d6233d99f88b58
#
_cell.length_a   1.000
_cell.length_b   1.000
_cell.length_c   1.000
_cell.angle_alpha   90.00
_cell.angle_beta   90.00
_cell.angle_gamma   90.00
#
_symmetry.space_group_name_H-M   'P 1'
#
loop_
_entity.id
_entity.type
_entity.pdbx_description
1 polymer ?
#
loop_
_entity_poly.entity_id
_entity_poly.type
_entity_poly.pdbx_seq_one_letter_code
_entity_poly.pdbx_strand_id
1 'polypeptide(L)'
;MDHSRSIPNDTASEADYAQLRALFESSSFTLQAICRRFNISKLAEVDPLRNRLSDFGVPTTAADGLIQLFVEGKPIEPGLFTSLAGLEAISLLERLNLIYSLNETSIAATVALYPIEHVYIASDRYNSADGSQFEGFDDIVYPCLFETSARFIRILPRASCGPVLDLCSGTGVAALLMARSSEHTYAADITERCRRFALFNQSMNGIYNSSVVIGDLYQPVAGLTFDRIVVHPPYQPVFRHQQIFNSGGLDGEQITRRCVEESYAHLRPGGRLYCLAQITAREQPVDQRVRQWLAGKGAADCDIGFYITKRHEIELFAAKATLTTKGNELDFREWLRAFARMGVRSLDYGLLIVERHAAPREPFNVCLKTPDAWDPADLEASFAFEIECRSAGFESRLWGRKPRLTPTAKLEVEHGIGPGGWQLSHYRIIQSGPFDVKIQASQGLAQLLALFDGTRTVERCFQELTESGAGVGRRPFVDTVVAMASEGFLRW
;
A
#
# COMPACT_ATOMS: atom_id res chain seq x y z
N MET A 1 24.04 -28.82 2.27
CA MET A 1 23.06 -28.24 3.21
C MET A 1 22.06 -27.44 2.41
N ASP A 2 20.78 -27.53 2.75
CA ASP A 2 19.76 -26.71 2.08
C ASP A 2 19.83 -25.28 2.65
N HIS A 3 20.31 -24.34 1.85
CA HIS A 3 20.43 -22.93 2.22
C HIS A 3 19.20 -22.11 1.86
N SER A 4 18.13 -22.76 1.33
CA SER A 4 16.89 -22.06 0.94
C SER A 4 16.15 -21.41 2.13
N ARG A 5 16.39 -21.92 3.36
CA ARG A 5 15.82 -21.45 4.61
C ARG A 5 16.80 -20.71 5.53
N SER A 6 17.95 -20.32 5.00
CA SER A 6 18.92 -19.55 5.77
C SER A 6 18.33 -18.21 6.22
N ILE A 7 18.76 -17.75 7.38
CA ILE A 7 18.38 -16.46 7.97
C ILE A 7 19.66 -15.65 8.13
N PRO A 8 19.68 -14.35 7.83
CA PRO A 8 20.85 -13.52 8.06
C PRO A 8 21.23 -13.49 9.53
N ASN A 9 22.51 -13.21 9.83
CA ASN A 9 23.01 -13.15 11.21
C ASN A 9 22.56 -11.87 11.90
N ASP A 10 21.41 -11.91 12.60
CA ASP A 10 20.81 -10.81 13.34
C ASP A 10 21.50 -10.48 14.67
N THR A 11 22.53 -11.24 15.03
CA THR A 11 23.36 -11.05 16.24
C THR A 11 24.81 -10.65 15.92
N ALA A 12 25.09 -10.24 14.68
CA ALA A 12 26.40 -9.77 14.26
C ALA A 12 26.78 -8.47 15.00
N SER A 13 28.08 -8.15 15.00
CA SER A 13 28.58 -6.95 15.67
C SER A 13 28.16 -5.66 14.91
N GLU A 14 28.08 -4.55 15.64
CA GLU A 14 27.85 -3.23 14.99
C GLU A 14 28.97 -2.89 14.00
N ALA A 15 30.21 -3.39 14.25
CA ALA A 15 31.32 -3.22 13.33
C ALA A 15 31.08 -3.94 11.99
N ASP A 16 30.50 -5.16 12.01
CA ASP A 16 30.15 -5.89 10.79
C ASP A 16 29.03 -5.15 10.02
N TYR A 17 28.00 -4.64 10.71
CA TYR A 17 26.96 -3.85 10.06
C TYR A 17 27.49 -2.53 9.48
N ALA A 18 28.43 -1.86 10.18
CA ALA A 18 29.07 -0.66 9.66
C ALA A 18 29.90 -0.95 8.41
N GLN A 19 30.62 -2.07 8.38
CA GLN A 19 31.36 -2.54 7.20
C GLN A 19 30.39 -2.85 6.03
N LEU A 20 29.23 -3.47 6.32
CA LEU A 20 28.24 -3.77 5.30
C LEU A 20 27.67 -2.49 4.68
N ARG A 21 27.32 -1.47 5.49
CA ARG A 21 26.90 -0.16 5.01
C ARG A 21 27.98 0.48 4.13
N ALA A 22 29.23 0.47 4.57
CA ALA A 22 30.36 1.00 3.80
C ALA A 22 30.55 0.25 2.47
N LEU A 23 30.37 -1.07 2.44
CA LEU A 23 30.41 -1.86 1.21
C LEU A 23 29.32 -1.41 0.22
N PHE A 24 28.08 -1.23 0.69
CA PHE A 24 26.97 -0.80 -0.18
C PHE A 24 27.17 0.63 -0.70
N GLU A 25 27.62 1.54 0.13
CA GLU A 25 27.91 2.93 -0.23
C GLU A 25 29.05 3.01 -1.25
N SER A 26 30.21 2.40 -0.96
CA SER A 26 31.38 2.41 -1.85
C SER A 26 31.13 1.71 -3.17
N SER A 27 30.29 0.67 -3.18
CA SER A 27 29.87 -0.04 -4.38
C SER A 27 28.80 0.70 -5.17
N SER A 28 28.19 1.78 -4.64
CA SER A 28 27.02 2.44 -5.22
C SER A 28 25.84 1.47 -5.46
N PHE A 29 25.61 0.56 -4.50
CA PHE A 29 24.49 -0.39 -4.55
C PHE A 29 23.17 0.34 -4.26
N THR A 30 22.58 0.93 -5.30
CA THR A 30 21.43 1.82 -5.23
C THR A 30 20.27 1.34 -6.09
N LEU A 31 19.07 1.87 -5.82
CA LEU A 31 17.89 1.65 -6.68
C LEU A 31 18.17 2.04 -8.15
N GLN A 32 18.90 3.12 -8.37
CA GLN A 32 19.26 3.55 -9.73
C GLN A 32 20.18 2.55 -10.44
N ALA A 33 21.12 1.94 -9.72
CA ALA A 33 21.98 0.88 -10.27
C ALA A 33 21.15 -0.36 -10.66
N ILE A 34 20.19 -0.77 -9.80
CA ILE A 34 19.26 -1.86 -10.11
C ILE A 34 18.43 -1.52 -11.35
N CYS A 35 17.78 -0.36 -11.35
CA CYS A 35 16.94 0.06 -12.49
C CYS A 35 17.73 0.09 -13.80
N ARG A 36 18.97 0.57 -13.78
CA ARG A 36 19.86 0.60 -14.96
C ARG A 36 20.17 -0.82 -15.45
N ARG A 37 20.58 -1.72 -14.54
CA ARG A 37 20.96 -3.10 -14.90
C ARG A 37 19.81 -3.90 -15.48
N PHE A 38 18.58 -3.71 -14.95
CA PHE A 38 17.39 -4.38 -15.44
C PHE A 38 16.66 -3.66 -16.57
N ASN A 39 17.08 -2.43 -16.92
CA ASN A 39 16.37 -1.55 -17.85
C ASN A 39 14.89 -1.36 -17.47
N ILE A 40 14.66 -1.00 -16.22
CA ILE A 40 13.34 -0.74 -15.62
C ILE A 40 13.29 0.69 -15.04
N SER A 41 12.09 1.21 -14.80
CA SER A 41 11.90 2.55 -14.24
C SER A 41 11.76 2.55 -12.71
N LYS A 42 11.31 1.43 -12.14
CA LYS A 42 11.05 1.27 -10.70
C LYS A 42 11.27 -0.18 -10.24
N LEU A 43 11.61 -0.36 -8.97
CA LEU A 43 11.89 -1.66 -8.38
C LEU A 43 10.74 -2.67 -8.53
N ALA A 44 9.49 -2.18 -8.44
CA ALA A 44 8.29 -3.01 -8.60
C ALA A 44 8.12 -3.66 -9.99
N GLU A 45 8.93 -3.28 -10.97
CA GLU A 45 8.98 -3.93 -12.29
C GLU A 45 9.94 -5.14 -12.35
N VAL A 46 10.64 -5.43 -11.26
CA VAL A 46 11.44 -6.65 -11.13
C VAL A 46 10.50 -7.86 -11.21
N ASP A 47 10.71 -8.68 -12.23
CA ASP A 47 9.96 -9.91 -12.46
C ASP A 47 10.88 -11.12 -12.20
N PRO A 48 10.60 -11.94 -11.18
CA PRO A 48 11.42 -13.10 -10.86
C PRO A 48 11.58 -14.10 -12.00
N LEU A 49 10.53 -14.32 -12.81
CA LEU A 49 10.57 -15.23 -13.94
C LEU A 49 11.42 -14.67 -15.08
N ARG A 50 11.23 -13.38 -15.40
CA ARG A 50 12.04 -12.69 -16.39
C ARG A 50 13.50 -12.65 -15.98
N ASN A 51 13.78 -12.33 -14.71
CA ASN A 51 15.14 -12.26 -14.16
C ASN A 51 15.87 -13.60 -14.26
N ARG A 52 15.17 -14.70 -14.02
CA ARG A 52 15.71 -16.05 -14.17
C ARG A 52 16.12 -16.37 -15.59
N LEU A 53 15.34 -15.95 -16.58
CA LEU A 53 15.51 -16.28 -17.99
C LEU A 53 16.39 -15.28 -18.74
N SER A 54 16.54 -14.04 -18.23
CA SER A 54 17.31 -13.00 -18.90
C SER A 54 18.80 -13.10 -18.59
N ASP A 55 19.61 -12.84 -19.61
CA ASP A 55 21.04 -12.62 -19.44
C ASP A 55 21.31 -11.11 -19.34
N PHE A 56 21.77 -10.65 -18.18
CA PHE A 56 22.13 -9.26 -17.92
C PHE A 56 23.63 -8.99 -18.13
N GLY A 57 24.35 -9.98 -18.64
CA GLY A 57 25.82 -9.91 -18.88
C GLY A 57 26.64 -10.07 -17.60
N VAL A 58 27.95 -10.22 -17.82
CA VAL A 58 28.93 -10.36 -16.73
C VAL A 58 29.00 -9.06 -15.93
N PRO A 59 29.01 -9.09 -14.59
CA PRO A 59 29.22 -7.91 -13.75
C PRO A 59 30.52 -7.20 -14.08
N THR A 60 30.47 -5.87 -14.18
CA THR A 60 31.62 -5.01 -14.47
C THR A 60 31.95 -4.05 -13.34
N THR A 61 31.04 -3.89 -12.39
CA THR A 61 31.18 -3.05 -11.20
C THR A 61 30.82 -3.83 -9.93
N ALA A 62 31.24 -3.33 -8.77
CA ALA A 62 30.83 -3.89 -7.49
C ALA A 62 29.31 -3.88 -7.30
N ALA A 63 28.64 -2.81 -7.76
CA ALA A 63 27.16 -2.77 -7.78
C ALA A 63 26.57 -3.92 -8.60
N ASP A 64 27.08 -4.18 -9.80
CA ASP A 64 26.59 -5.27 -10.64
C ASP A 64 26.75 -6.64 -9.97
N GLY A 65 27.90 -6.85 -9.29
CA GLY A 65 28.15 -8.08 -8.52
C GLY A 65 27.15 -8.28 -7.38
N LEU A 66 26.88 -7.22 -6.61
CA LEU A 66 25.88 -7.25 -5.54
C LEU A 66 24.45 -7.44 -6.09
N ILE A 67 24.11 -6.79 -7.21
CA ILE A 67 22.82 -6.96 -7.87
C ILE A 67 22.64 -8.38 -8.37
N GLN A 68 23.69 -8.96 -8.98
CA GLN A 68 23.63 -10.35 -9.45
C GLN A 68 23.38 -11.33 -8.29
N LEU A 69 24.09 -11.18 -7.17
CA LEU A 69 23.90 -12.03 -6.01
C LEU A 69 22.53 -11.86 -5.38
N PHE A 70 22.15 -10.63 -5.04
CA PHE A 70 21.04 -10.35 -4.12
C PHE A 70 19.71 -10.04 -4.79
N VAL A 71 19.71 -9.50 -6.03
CA VAL A 71 18.48 -9.11 -6.74
C VAL A 71 18.18 -10.06 -7.90
N GLU A 72 19.17 -10.42 -8.72
CA GLU A 72 19.00 -11.47 -9.73
C GLU A 72 18.92 -12.87 -9.07
N GLY A 73 19.57 -13.02 -7.91
CA GLY A 73 19.69 -14.29 -7.19
C GLY A 73 20.53 -15.34 -7.91
N LYS A 74 21.46 -14.91 -8.76
CA LYS A 74 22.35 -15.77 -9.55
C LYS A 74 23.70 -15.90 -8.86
N PRO A 75 24.36 -17.07 -8.98
CA PRO A 75 25.70 -17.25 -8.44
C PRO A 75 26.73 -16.40 -9.18
N ILE A 76 27.84 -16.14 -8.51
CA ILE A 76 29.00 -15.43 -9.08
C ILE A 76 30.31 -16.16 -8.72
N GLU A 77 31.30 -16.06 -9.57
CA GLU A 77 32.65 -16.62 -9.33
C GLU A 77 33.34 -15.76 -8.27
N PRO A 78 33.92 -16.39 -7.18
CA PRO A 78 34.51 -15.67 -6.06
C PRO A 78 35.64 -14.71 -6.45
N GLY A 79 36.53 -15.11 -7.38
CA GLY A 79 37.63 -14.26 -7.85
C GLY A 79 37.15 -13.03 -8.59
N LEU A 80 36.10 -13.17 -9.44
CA LEU A 80 35.46 -12.05 -10.07
C LEU A 80 34.83 -11.10 -9.03
N PHE A 81 34.08 -11.66 -8.06
CA PHE A 81 33.43 -10.82 -7.04
C PHE A 81 34.50 -10.09 -6.18
N THR A 82 35.57 -10.77 -5.79
CA THR A 82 36.68 -10.16 -5.07
C THR A 82 37.36 -9.04 -5.87
N SER A 83 37.52 -9.20 -7.17
CA SER A 83 38.11 -8.15 -8.02
C SER A 83 37.26 -6.91 -8.12
N LEU A 84 35.93 -7.05 -7.99
CA LEU A 84 34.95 -5.95 -8.07
C LEU A 84 34.71 -5.30 -6.70
N ALA A 85 34.52 -6.07 -5.64
CA ALA A 85 34.05 -5.63 -4.33
C ALA A 85 35.14 -5.57 -3.24
N GLY A 86 36.35 -6.08 -3.53
CA GLY A 86 37.47 -6.12 -2.60
C GLY A 86 37.60 -7.44 -1.86
N LEU A 87 38.81 -7.67 -1.27
CA LEU A 87 39.18 -8.94 -0.64
C LEU A 87 38.32 -9.30 0.58
N GLU A 88 37.90 -8.30 1.36
CA GLU A 88 37.17 -8.51 2.62
C GLU A 88 35.69 -8.72 2.43
N ALA A 89 35.13 -8.42 1.24
CA ALA A 89 33.71 -8.47 0.97
C ALA A 89 33.12 -9.87 1.17
N ILE A 90 33.76 -10.91 0.66
CA ILE A 90 33.27 -12.30 0.79
C ILE A 90 33.23 -12.71 2.27
N SER A 91 34.33 -12.53 3.02
CA SER A 91 34.35 -12.92 4.43
C SER A 91 33.39 -12.14 5.31
N LEU A 92 33.11 -10.87 4.98
CA LEU A 92 32.07 -10.08 5.65
C LEU A 92 30.67 -10.67 5.37
N LEU A 93 30.36 -10.91 4.10
CA LEU A 93 29.04 -11.44 3.69
C LEU A 93 28.80 -12.86 4.24
N GLU A 94 29.85 -13.70 4.36
CA GLU A 94 29.78 -15.00 5.01
C GLU A 94 29.53 -14.89 6.52
N ARG A 95 30.23 -14.01 7.24
CA ARG A 95 29.99 -13.76 8.68
C ARG A 95 28.57 -13.30 8.96
N LEU A 96 28.01 -12.52 8.05
CA LEU A 96 26.63 -12.06 8.12
C LEU A 96 25.61 -13.10 7.63
N ASN A 97 26.06 -14.27 7.19
CA ASN A 97 25.24 -15.33 6.60
C ASN A 97 24.38 -14.84 5.41
N LEU A 98 24.96 -13.96 4.60
CA LEU A 98 24.31 -13.40 3.40
C LEU A 98 24.65 -14.16 2.12
N ILE A 99 25.78 -14.92 2.14
CA ILE A 99 26.21 -15.77 1.03
C ILE A 99 26.72 -17.13 1.54
N TYR A 100 26.81 -18.07 0.64
CA TYR A 100 27.37 -19.40 0.87
C TYR A 100 28.11 -19.91 -0.38
N SER A 101 29.03 -20.85 -0.21
CA SER A 101 29.67 -21.58 -1.33
C SER A 101 28.65 -22.53 -1.94
N LEU A 102 28.21 -22.26 -3.17
CA LEU A 102 27.27 -23.12 -3.91
C LEU A 102 28.00 -24.37 -4.41
N ASN A 103 29.24 -24.20 -4.90
CA ASN A 103 30.15 -25.23 -5.34
C ASN A 103 31.60 -24.70 -5.29
N GLU A 104 32.58 -25.45 -5.81
CA GLU A 104 34.01 -25.07 -5.81
C GLU A 104 34.30 -23.77 -6.59
N THR A 105 33.44 -23.37 -7.51
CA THR A 105 33.69 -22.26 -8.44
C THR A 105 32.70 -21.10 -8.27
N SER A 106 31.73 -21.20 -7.37
CA SER A 106 30.74 -20.15 -7.25
C SER A 106 30.17 -19.97 -5.84
N ILE A 107 29.87 -18.72 -5.50
CA ILE A 107 29.11 -18.31 -4.32
C ILE A 107 27.73 -17.87 -4.71
N ALA A 108 26.75 -18.02 -3.81
CA ALA A 108 25.37 -17.63 -3.99
C ALA A 108 24.82 -16.92 -2.75
N ALA A 109 23.81 -16.07 -2.94
CA ALA A 109 23.15 -15.41 -1.84
C ALA A 109 22.21 -16.34 -1.08
N THR A 110 22.12 -16.20 0.24
CA THR A 110 21.16 -16.88 1.12
C THR A 110 19.83 -16.14 1.16
N VAL A 111 19.84 -14.82 0.91
CA VAL A 111 18.71 -13.89 1.01
C VAL A 111 18.57 -13.07 -0.27
N ALA A 112 17.40 -12.46 -0.49
CA ALA A 112 17.27 -11.30 -1.36
C ALA A 112 17.61 -10.06 -0.53
N LEU A 113 18.37 -9.11 -1.11
CA LEU A 113 18.75 -7.85 -0.45
C LEU A 113 18.73 -6.73 -1.48
N TYR A 114 18.07 -5.63 -1.16
CA TYR A 114 17.85 -4.52 -2.09
C TYR A 114 17.59 -3.20 -1.35
N PRO A 115 17.97 -2.05 -1.94
CA PRO A 115 17.65 -0.75 -1.42
C PRO A 115 16.17 -0.38 -1.67
N ILE A 116 15.52 0.17 -0.66
CA ILE A 116 14.20 0.81 -0.75
C ILE A 116 14.30 2.20 -0.14
N GLU A 117 14.10 3.24 -0.95
CA GLU A 117 14.27 4.64 -0.53
C GLU A 117 15.65 4.85 0.14
N HIS A 118 15.67 5.02 1.46
CA HIS A 118 16.86 5.31 2.24
C HIS A 118 17.30 4.15 3.14
N VAL A 119 16.71 2.96 2.98
CA VAL A 119 17.04 1.76 3.75
C VAL A 119 17.39 0.58 2.84
N TYR A 120 18.19 -0.34 3.35
CA TYR A 120 18.43 -1.65 2.74
C TYR A 120 17.54 -2.68 3.41
N ILE A 121 16.94 -3.55 2.63
CA ILE A 121 16.03 -4.60 3.12
C ILE A 121 16.50 -5.96 2.66
N ALA A 122 16.71 -6.85 3.61
CA ALA A 122 16.86 -8.28 3.39
C ALA A 122 15.52 -8.99 3.59
N SER A 123 15.22 -9.95 2.74
CA SER A 123 14.05 -10.83 2.80
C SER A 123 14.44 -12.24 2.37
N ASP A 124 13.51 -13.17 2.45
CA ASP A 124 13.73 -14.45 1.82
C ASP A 124 13.93 -14.32 0.31
N ARG A 125 14.59 -15.30 -0.26
CA ARG A 125 14.75 -15.42 -1.71
C ARG A 125 13.41 -15.77 -2.35
N TYR A 126 13.27 -15.41 -3.58
CA TYR A 126 12.12 -15.72 -4.45
C TYR A 126 12.52 -16.56 -5.67
N ASN A 127 13.78 -16.99 -5.73
CA ASN A 127 14.33 -17.83 -6.77
C ASN A 127 15.41 -18.77 -6.20
N SER A 128 15.72 -19.83 -6.90
CA SER A 128 16.78 -20.77 -6.57
C SER A 128 18.08 -20.38 -7.26
N ALA A 129 19.22 -20.48 -6.55
CA ALA A 129 20.53 -20.09 -7.08
C ALA A 129 20.99 -20.96 -8.24
N ASP A 130 20.60 -22.23 -8.23
CA ASP A 130 20.91 -23.23 -9.27
C ASP A 130 19.98 -23.17 -10.47
N GLY A 131 19.02 -22.24 -10.50
CA GLY A 131 18.02 -22.11 -11.55
C GLY A 131 16.88 -23.12 -11.48
N SER A 132 16.82 -23.99 -10.46
CA SER A 132 15.68 -24.87 -10.22
C SER A 132 14.41 -24.10 -9.87
N GLN A 133 13.28 -24.80 -9.86
CA GLN A 133 12.03 -24.18 -9.43
C GLN A 133 12.13 -23.84 -7.93
N PHE A 134 11.90 -22.57 -7.57
CA PHE A 134 11.84 -22.16 -6.18
C PHE A 134 10.55 -22.70 -5.53
N GLU A 135 10.71 -23.38 -4.40
CA GLU A 135 9.60 -23.84 -3.58
C GLU A 135 9.52 -22.96 -2.34
N GLY A 136 8.41 -22.21 -2.23
CA GLY A 136 8.12 -21.42 -1.03
C GLY A 136 7.78 -22.31 0.15
N PHE A 137 7.97 -21.80 1.36
CA PHE A 137 7.66 -22.46 2.62
C PHE A 137 6.72 -21.58 3.47
N ASP A 138 6.14 -22.15 4.53
CA ASP A 138 4.98 -21.55 5.22
C ASP A 138 5.26 -20.18 5.84
N ASP A 139 6.43 -20.01 6.49
CA ASP A 139 6.85 -18.80 7.19
C ASP A 139 7.78 -17.89 6.38
N ILE A 140 7.77 -18.00 5.06
CA ILE A 140 8.58 -17.16 4.17
C ILE A 140 8.37 -15.67 4.42
N VAL A 141 9.46 -14.93 4.54
CA VAL A 141 9.44 -13.46 4.66
C VAL A 141 9.41 -12.85 3.27
N TYR A 142 8.20 -12.40 2.88
CA TYR A 142 7.93 -11.95 1.51
C TYR A 142 8.77 -10.74 1.09
N PRO A 143 9.36 -10.74 -0.12
CA PRO A 143 10.18 -9.62 -0.60
C PRO A 143 9.36 -8.35 -0.85
N CYS A 144 9.88 -7.21 -0.38
CA CYS A 144 9.23 -5.90 -0.54
C CYS A 144 9.44 -5.26 -1.92
N LEU A 145 10.15 -5.92 -2.83
CA LEU A 145 10.41 -5.39 -4.18
C LEU A 145 9.23 -5.52 -5.14
N PHE A 146 8.19 -6.27 -4.79
CA PHE A 146 7.03 -6.49 -5.66
C PHE A 146 5.97 -5.38 -5.56
N GLU A 147 5.10 -5.30 -6.58
CA GLU A 147 4.10 -4.25 -6.76
C GLU A 147 3.19 -4.04 -5.53
N THR A 148 2.75 -5.12 -4.85
CA THR A 148 1.89 -5.03 -3.66
C THR A 148 2.59 -4.32 -2.51
N SER A 149 3.85 -4.67 -2.25
CA SER A 149 4.66 -4.02 -1.23
C SER A 149 5.02 -2.58 -1.61
N ALA A 150 5.31 -2.32 -2.90
CA ALA A 150 5.56 -0.97 -3.39
C ALA A 150 4.34 -0.06 -3.19
N ARG A 151 3.13 -0.58 -3.40
CA ARG A 151 1.88 0.15 -3.11
C ARG A 151 1.74 0.43 -1.62
N PHE A 152 2.04 -0.53 -0.76
CA PHE A 152 2.02 -0.33 0.69
C PHE A 152 3.03 0.73 1.14
N ILE A 153 4.27 0.65 0.67
CA ILE A 153 5.30 1.66 0.99
C ILE A 153 4.87 3.06 0.55
N ARG A 154 4.21 3.16 -0.60
CA ARG A 154 3.73 4.44 -1.14
C ARG A 154 2.68 5.13 -0.27
N ILE A 155 1.80 4.37 0.42
CA ILE A 155 0.76 4.92 1.27
C ILE A 155 1.24 5.29 2.69
N LEU A 156 2.47 4.98 3.05
CA LEU A 156 2.99 5.28 4.39
C LEU A 156 2.98 6.78 4.64
N PRO A 157 2.36 7.25 5.74
CA PRO A 157 2.36 8.67 6.08
C PRO A 157 3.77 9.15 6.43
N ARG A 158 4.18 10.31 5.89
CA ARG A 158 5.54 10.85 6.05
C ARG A 158 5.62 12.02 7.03
N ALA A 159 4.49 12.54 7.51
CA ALA A 159 4.46 13.60 8.49
C ALA A 159 4.98 13.10 9.84
N SER A 160 5.68 14.00 10.56
CA SER A 160 6.17 13.70 11.92
C SER A 160 5.03 13.35 12.86
N CYS A 161 5.25 12.33 13.68
CA CYS A 161 4.27 11.82 14.64
C CYS A 161 4.95 11.19 15.86
N GLY A 162 4.16 10.84 16.88
CA GLY A 162 4.58 10.05 18.01
C GLY A 162 4.83 8.58 17.64
N PRO A 163 4.49 7.61 18.50
CA PRO A 163 4.75 6.21 18.25
C PRO A 163 3.94 5.65 17.07
N VAL A 164 4.59 4.75 16.32
CA VAL A 164 4.02 4.06 15.15
C VAL A 164 4.08 2.55 15.36
N LEU A 165 3.04 1.85 14.95
CA LEU A 165 2.99 0.39 14.87
C LEU A 165 2.94 -0.04 13.40
N ASP A 166 3.90 -0.86 12.98
CA ASP A 166 3.88 -1.65 11.75
C ASP A 166 3.40 -3.06 12.09
N LEU A 167 2.16 -3.36 11.74
CA LEU A 167 1.49 -4.61 12.08
C LEU A 167 1.55 -5.59 10.90
N CYS A 168 1.81 -6.88 11.15
CA CYS A 168 2.17 -7.86 10.12
C CYS A 168 3.42 -7.41 9.34
N SER A 169 4.45 -6.99 10.07
CA SER A 169 5.57 -6.20 9.58
C SER A 169 6.51 -6.93 8.61
N GLY A 170 6.50 -8.26 8.60
CA GLY A 170 7.38 -9.08 7.76
C GLY A 170 8.86 -8.69 7.90
N THR A 171 9.41 -8.00 6.92
CA THR A 171 10.78 -7.47 6.93
C THR A 171 10.99 -6.28 7.86
N GLY A 172 9.92 -5.68 8.42
CA GLY A 172 9.97 -4.43 9.18
C GLY A 172 10.11 -3.17 8.31
N VAL A 173 9.91 -3.26 7.00
CA VAL A 173 10.17 -2.16 6.07
C VAL A 173 9.42 -0.88 6.40
N ALA A 174 8.14 -0.97 6.80
CA ALA A 174 7.36 0.22 7.12
C ALA A 174 7.84 0.87 8.42
N ALA A 175 8.12 0.09 9.46
CA ALA A 175 8.71 0.59 10.70
C ALA A 175 10.03 1.33 10.43
N LEU A 176 10.93 0.74 9.63
CA LEU A 176 12.23 1.34 9.31
C LEU A 176 12.10 2.63 8.48
N LEU A 177 11.21 2.65 7.49
CA LEU A 177 10.97 3.85 6.68
C LEU A 177 10.36 5.00 7.50
N MET A 178 9.49 4.68 8.46
CA MET A 178 8.82 5.67 9.30
C MET A 178 9.65 6.12 10.51
N ALA A 179 10.72 5.40 10.87
CA ALA A 179 11.58 5.74 12.01
C ALA A 179 12.16 7.15 11.93
N ARG A 180 12.41 7.70 10.73
CA ARG A 180 12.92 9.07 10.54
C ARG A 180 11.92 10.17 10.95
N SER A 181 10.62 9.88 10.88
CA SER A 181 9.55 10.84 11.14
C SER A 181 8.73 10.50 12.39
N SER A 182 9.16 9.53 13.19
CA SER A 182 8.45 9.05 14.36
C SER A 182 9.33 9.11 15.61
N GLU A 183 8.71 9.29 16.78
CA GLU A 183 9.42 9.17 18.05
C GLU A 183 10.00 7.78 18.22
N HIS A 184 9.18 6.76 17.95
CA HIS A 184 9.53 5.35 18.04
C HIS A 184 8.64 4.52 17.13
N THR A 185 9.18 3.48 16.51
CA THR A 185 8.42 2.52 15.73
C THR A 185 8.43 1.13 16.36
N TYR A 186 7.35 0.38 16.16
CA TYR A 186 7.22 -1.02 16.57
C TYR A 186 6.92 -1.86 15.34
N ALA A 187 7.76 -2.85 15.06
CA ALA A 187 7.53 -3.85 14.04
C ALA A 187 7.00 -5.13 14.70
N ALA A 188 5.74 -5.47 14.48
CA ALA A 188 5.06 -6.62 15.10
C ALA A 188 4.72 -7.67 14.05
N ASP A 189 5.16 -8.91 14.25
CA ASP A 189 4.83 -10.05 13.40
C ASP A 189 4.63 -11.33 14.22
N ILE A 190 3.98 -12.32 13.63
CA ILE A 190 3.64 -13.57 14.31
C ILE A 190 4.77 -14.61 14.23
N THR A 191 5.68 -14.50 13.26
CA THR A 191 6.72 -15.51 13.01
C THR A 191 8.07 -15.10 13.57
N GLU A 192 8.80 -16.06 14.14
CA GLU A 192 10.19 -15.85 14.59
C GLU A 192 11.11 -15.51 13.42
N ARG A 193 10.80 -16.03 12.23
CA ARG A 193 11.56 -15.73 11.02
C ARG A 193 11.46 -14.25 10.64
N CYS A 194 10.23 -13.69 10.62
CA CYS A 194 10.02 -12.25 10.39
C CYS A 194 10.76 -11.40 11.43
N ARG A 195 10.68 -11.79 12.72
CA ARG A 195 11.39 -11.09 13.80
C ARG A 195 12.90 -11.01 13.53
N ARG A 196 13.53 -12.12 13.16
CA ARG A 196 14.96 -12.16 12.87
C ARG A 196 15.36 -11.32 11.66
N PHE A 197 14.58 -11.38 10.57
CA PHE A 197 14.82 -10.50 9.42
C PHE A 197 14.64 -9.01 9.77
N ALA A 198 13.61 -8.66 10.53
CA ALA A 198 13.38 -7.28 10.94
C ALA A 198 14.50 -6.75 11.86
N LEU A 199 15.01 -7.56 12.80
CA LEU A 199 16.17 -7.21 13.63
C LEU A 199 17.45 -7.02 12.80
N PHE A 200 17.71 -7.93 11.85
CA PHE A 200 18.82 -7.78 10.93
C PHE A 200 18.72 -6.49 10.11
N ASN A 201 17.54 -6.23 9.53
CA ASN A 201 17.28 -5.03 8.74
C ASN A 201 17.42 -3.75 9.57
N GLN A 202 16.95 -3.77 10.81
CA GLN A 202 17.12 -2.67 11.75
C GLN A 202 18.60 -2.37 12.00
N SER A 203 19.38 -3.39 12.37
CA SER A 203 20.81 -3.26 12.67
C SER A 203 21.63 -2.88 11.43
N MET A 204 21.35 -3.50 10.29
CA MET A 204 21.98 -3.18 9.01
C MET A 204 21.81 -1.70 8.64
N ASN A 205 20.68 -1.08 8.95
CA ASN A 205 20.43 0.32 8.66
C ASN A 205 20.81 1.29 9.79
N GLY A 206 21.30 0.80 10.94
CA GLY A 206 21.67 1.64 12.09
C GLY A 206 20.47 2.41 12.66
N ILE A 207 19.28 1.80 12.69
CA ILE A 207 18.06 2.41 13.20
C ILE A 207 17.82 1.93 14.63
N TYR A 208 17.84 2.85 15.61
CA TYR A 208 17.78 2.51 17.04
C TYR A 208 16.46 2.91 17.72
N ASN A 209 15.64 3.74 17.08
CA ASN A 209 14.31 4.13 17.56
C ASN A 209 13.22 3.21 17.01
N SER A 210 13.50 1.92 16.91
CA SER A 210 12.57 0.89 16.47
C SER A 210 12.67 -0.33 17.40
N SER A 211 11.54 -0.95 17.72
CA SER A 211 11.46 -2.20 18.48
C SER A 211 10.81 -3.28 17.64
N VAL A 212 11.45 -4.45 17.59
CA VAL A 212 10.89 -5.63 16.90
C VAL A 212 10.28 -6.55 17.95
N VAL A 213 8.99 -6.86 17.81
CA VAL A 213 8.23 -7.67 18.76
C VAL A 213 7.52 -8.82 18.04
N ILE A 214 7.33 -9.94 18.75
CA ILE A 214 6.70 -11.15 18.19
C ILE A 214 5.41 -11.47 18.94
N GLY A 215 4.35 -11.77 18.20
CA GLY A 215 3.06 -12.18 18.74
C GLY A 215 1.92 -12.01 17.73
N ASP A 216 0.73 -12.45 18.12
CA ASP A 216 -0.47 -12.37 17.29
C ASP A 216 -1.06 -10.96 17.34
N LEU A 217 -0.95 -10.24 16.21
CA LEU A 217 -1.43 -8.87 16.01
C LEU A 217 -1.02 -7.92 17.16
N TYR A 218 -1.97 -7.38 17.89
CA TYR A 218 -1.74 -6.39 18.95
C TYR A 218 -1.23 -6.98 20.28
N GLN A 219 -1.21 -8.31 20.42
CA GLN A 219 -0.82 -8.98 21.67
C GLN A 219 0.54 -8.49 22.20
N PRO A 220 1.62 -8.40 21.39
CA PRO A 220 2.94 -8.03 21.91
C PRO A 220 3.06 -6.53 22.26
N VAL A 221 2.06 -5.72 21.91
CA VAL A 221 1.99 -4.29 22.19
C VAL A 221 0.79 -3.93 23.07
N ALA A 222 0.27 -4.90 23.82
CA ALA A 222 -0.86 -4.70 24.72
C ALA A 222 -0.61 -3.53 25.68
N GLY A 223 -1.61 -2.63 25.79
CA GLY A 223 -1.52 -1.43 26.62
C GLY A 223 -0.77 -0.24 25.99
N LEU A 224 -0.12 -0.40 24.83
CA LEU A 224 0.47 0.70 24.07
C LEU A 224 -0.58 1.36 23.16
N THR A 225 -0.39 2.65 22.91
CA THR A 225 -1.21 3.43 21.97
C THR A 225 -0.36 4.21 20.99
N PHE A 226 -0.85 4.37 19.77
CA PHE A 226 -0.09 4.84 18.62
C PHE A 226 -0.77 6.03 17.94
N ASP A 227 0.02 6.93 17.40
CA ASP A 227 -0.46 7.98 16.50
C ASP A 227 -0.75 7.42 15.11
N ARG A 228 0.02 6.40 14.70
CA ARG A 228 -0.18 5.71 13.43
C ARG A 228 -0.05 4.20 13.63
N ILE A 229 -0.97 3.48 13.02
CA ILE A 229 -0.87 2.03 12.82
C ILE A 229 -0.87 1.82 11.32
N VAL A 230 0.15 1.15 10.78
CA VAL A 230 0.21 0.79 9.37
C VAL A 230 0.19 -0.73 9.25
N VAL A 231 -0.55 -1.25 8.27
CA VAL A 231 -0.69 -2.70 8.13
C VAL A 231 -0.94 -3.11 6.68
N HIS A 232 -0.22 -4.15 6.27
CA HIS A 232 -0.46 -4.87 5.02
C HIS A 232 -0.69 -6.34 5.36
N PRO A 233 -1.89 -6.68 5.85
CA PRO A 233 -2.17 -7.97 6.41
C PRO A 233 -2.25 -9.05 5.33
N PRO A 234 -2.19 -10.34 5.67
CA PRO A 234 -2.65 -11.40 4.79
C PRO A 234 -4.14 -11.17 4.42
N TYR A 235 -4.44 -11.05 3.13
CA TYR A 235 -5.79 -10.68 2.65
C TYR A 235 -6.30 -11.55 1.50
N GLN A 236 -5.58 -12.60 1.12
CA GLN A 236 -6.07 -13.45 0.04
C GLN A 236 -7.07 -14.48 0.58
N PRO A 237 -8.20 -14.68 -0.13
CA PRO A 237 -9.09 -15.82 0.13
C PRO A 237 -8.34 -17.14 -0.06
N VAL A 238 -8.53 -18.10 0.86
CA VAL A 238 -7.79 -19.38 0.87
C VAL A 238 -8.71 -20.53 1.24
N PHE A 239 -8.79 -21.58 0.40
CA PHE A 239 -9.53 -22.82 0.70
C PHE A 239 -8.63 -23.97 1.11
N ARG A 240 -7.35 -23.91 0.83
CA ARG A 240 -6.34 -24.90 1.19
C ARG A 240 -5.17 -24.20 1.86
N HIS A 241 -4.29 -24.97 2.50
CA HIS A 241 -3.12 -24.42 3.14
C HIS A 241 -2.28 -23.58 2.17
N GLN A 242 -1.93 -22.37 2.59
CA GLN A 242 -1.02 -21.46 1.89
C GLN A 242 -0.06 -20.83 2.90
N GLN A 243 0.95 -20.14 2.38
CA GLN A 243 1.92 -19.43 3.20
C GLN A 243 1.22 -18.41 4.13
N ILE A 244 1.75 -18.23 5.32
CA ILE A 244 1.17 -17.38 6.38
C ILE A 244 0.91 -15.96 5.86
N PHE A 245 1.85 -15.38 5.10
CA PHE A 245 1.74 -14.01 4.60
C PHE A 245 0.60 -13.78 3.60
N ASN A 246 0.00 -14.84 3.03
CA ASN A 246 -1.08 -14.73 2.05
C ASN A 246 -2.46 -15.03 2.65
N SER A 247 -2.54 -15.85 3.71
CA SER A 247 -3.78 -16.43 4.19
C SER A 247 -4.65 -15.45 4.95
N GLY A 248 -5.63 -14.85 4.28
CA GLY A 248 -6.67 -14.01 4.88
C GLY A 248 -7.92 -14.74 5.34
N GLY A 249 -7.92 -16.10 5.33
CA GLY A 249 -9.09 -16.91 5.61
C GLY A 249 -9.97 -17.17 4.38
N LEU A 250 -11.16 -17.74 4.57
CA LEU A 250 -12.02 -18.17 3.45
C LEU A 250 -12.44 -17.01 2.54
N ASP A 251 -12.72 -15.84 3.10
CA ASP A 251 -13.12 -14.65 2.35
C ASP A 251 -11.98 -13.63 2.16
N GLY A 252 -10.81 -13.90 2.72
CA GLY A 252 -9.67 -13.00 2.70
C GLY A 252 -9.74 -11.87 3.73
N GLU A 253 -10.79 -11.78 4.55
CA GLU A 253 -11.01 -10.66 5.47
C GLU A 253 -10.67 -10.96 6.93
N GLN A 254 -10.35 -12.20 7.27
CA GLN A 254 -10.20 -12.63 8.66
C GLN A 254 -9.17 -11.81 9.42
N ILE A 255 -7.98 -11.64 8.88
CA ILE A 255 -6.89 -10.91 9.53
C ILE A 255 -7.15 -9.39 9.45
N THR A 256 -7.56 -8.89 8.27
CA THR A 256 -7.92 -7.48 8.07
C THR A 256 -8.99 -7.03 9.07
N ARG A 257 -10.03 -7.85 9.28
CA ARG A 257 -11.08 -7.57 10.25
C ARG A 257 -10.53 -7.43 11.67
N ARG A 258 -9.72 -8.38 12.14
CA ARG A 258 -9.10 -8.31 13.45
C ARG A 258 -8.21 -7.07 13.63
N CYS A 259 -7.44 -6.72 12.59
CA CYS A 259 -6.64 -5.49 12.61
C CYS A 259 -7.50 -4.25 12.82
N VAL A 260 -8.70 -4.20 12.24
CA VAL A 260 -9.64 -3.09 12.40
C VAL A 260 -10.35 -3.14 13.75
N GLU A 261 -10.90 -4.28 14.14
CA GLU A 261 -11.65 -4.46 15.39
C GLU A 261 -10.85 -4.05 16.63
N GLU A 262 -9.58 -4.44 16.67
CA GLU A 262 -8.70 -4.18 17.81
C GLU A 262 -8.04 -2.78 17.76
N SER A 263 -8.04 -2.11 16.60
CA SER A 263 -7.32 -0.84 16.37
C SER A 263 -7.76 0.29 17.29
N TYR A 264 -9.06 0.39 17.60
CA TYR A 264 -9.60 1.45 18.44
C TYR A 264 -8.91 1.54 19.82
N ALA A 265 -8.64 0.40 20.44
CA ALA A 265 -7.97 0.34 21.75
C ALA A 265 -6.49 0.79 21.68
N HIS A 266 -5.88 0.69 20.51
CA HIS A 266 -4.48 0.99 20.26
C HIS A 266 -4.23 2.32 19.53
N LEU A 267 -5.27 3.02 19.09
CA LEU A 267 -5.14 4.36 18.52
C LEU A 267 -5.26 5.43 19.61
N ARG A 268 -4.38 6.41 19.61
CA ARG A 268 -4.54 7.64 20.37
C ARG A 268 -5.71 8.46 19.81
N PRO A 269 -6.33 9.36 20.58
CA PRO A 269 -7.25 10.34 20.01
C PRO A 269 -6.58 11.13 18.86
N GLY A 270 -7.20 11.15 17.68
CA GLY A 270 -6.61 11.67 16.43
C GLY A 270 -5.63 10.73 15.72
N GLY A 271 -5.40 9.56 16.28
CA GLY A 271 -4.56 8.52 15.65
C GLY A 271 -5.28 7.82 14.50
N ARG A 272 -4.50 7.28 13.55
CA ARG A 272 -5.01 6.65 12.33
C ARG A 272 -4.44 5.26 12.09
N LEU A 273 -5.31 4.34 11.67
CA LEU A 273 -4.93 3.09 11.03
C LEU A 273 -4.91 3.29 9.51
N TYR A 274 -3.85 2.84 8.86
CA TYR A 274 -3.69 2.75 7.41
C TYR A 274 -3.54 1.28 7.05
N CYS A 275 -4.57 0.70 6.47
CA CYS A 275 -4.60 -0.71 6.09
C CYS A 275 -4.71 -0.86 4.58
N LEU A 276 -3.69 -1.40 3.93
CA LEU A 276 -3.76 -1.73 2.51
C LEU A 276 -4.16 -3.20 2.37
N ALA A 277 -5.39 -3.45 1.99
CA ALA A 277 -5.95 -4.80 1.93
C ALA A 277 -6.94 -4.99 0.78
N GLN A 278 -7.31 -6.23 0.57
CA GLN A 278 -8.43 -6.61 -0.28
C GLN A 278 -9.64 -6.91 0.61
N ILE A 279 -10.77 -6.27 0.30
CA ILE A 279 -12.04 -6.47 1.00
C ILE A 279 -13.08 -6.91 -0.02
N THR A 280 -13.93 -7.87 0.34
CA THR A 280 -14.98 -8.38 -0.55
C THR A 280 -16.11 -7.36 -0.73
N ALA A 281 -16.52 -7.10 -1.97
CA ALA A 281 -17.76 -6.38 -2.23
C ALA A 281 -18.95 -7.35 -2.12
N ARG A 282 -19.93 -6.98 -1.31
CA ARG A 282 -21.17 -7.76 -1.08
C ARG A 282 -22.37 -6.85 -1.28
N GLU A 283 -23.57 -7.31 -0.92
CA GLU A 283 -24.76 -6.48 -0.96
C GLU A 283 -24.64 -5.26 -0.05
N GLN A 284 -24.19 -5.49 1.19
CA GLN A 284 -23.90 -4.40 2.12
C GLN A 284 -22.59 -3.69 1.72
N PRO A 285 -22.59 -2.34 1.62
CA PRO A 285 -21.40 -1.55 1.31
C PRO A 285 -20.22 -1.84 2.25
N VAL A 286 -19.01 -1.80 1.70
CA VAL A 286 -17.78 -2.15 2.44
C VAL A 286 -17.58 -1.26 3.66
N ASP A 287 -17.77 0.05 3.51
CA ASP A 287 -17.61 1.04 4.58
C ASP A 287 -18.58 0.81 5.76
N GLN A 288 -19.83 0.40 5.47
CA GLN A 288 -20.79 0.02 6.50
C GLN A 288 -20.38 -1.29 7.21
N ARG A 289 -19.83 -2.25 6.49
CA ARG A 289 -19.32 -3.50 7.08
C ARG A 289 -18.10 -3.24 7.98
N VAL A 290 -17.18 -2.38 7.53
CA VAL A 290 -16.02 -1.96 8.33
C VAL A 290 -16.47 -1.26 9.62
N ARG A 291 -17.50 -0.40 9.55
CA ARG A 291 -18.10 0.20 10.76
C ARG A 291 -18.66 -0.84 11.72
N GLN A 292 -19.25 -1.91 11.21
CA GLN A 292 -19.71 -3.02 12.05
C GLN A 292 -18.55 -3.77 12.70
N TRP A 293 -17.39 -3.89 12.06
CA TRP A 293 -16.20 -4.47 12.68
C TRP A 293 -15.72 -3.64 13.89
N LEU A 294 -15.87 -2.34 13.86
CA LEU A 294 -15.58 -1.44 14.98
C LEU A 294 -16.68 -1.46 16.08
N ALA A 295 -17.79 -2.20 15.88
CA ALA A 295 -18.93 -2.21 16.77
C ALA A 295 -18.57 -2.47 18.25
N GLY A 296 -19.27 -1.81 19.14
CA GLY A 296 -19.14 -1.93 20.60
C GLY A 296 -18.24 -0.88 21.25
N LYS A 297 -17.10 -0.49 20.68
CA LYS A 297 -16.19 0.49 21.28
C LYS A 297 -15.82 1.68 20.37
N GLY A 298 -15.80 1.51 19.08
CA GLY A 298 -15.25 2.51 18.17
C GLY A 298 -16.19 2.99 17.07
N ALA A 299 -17.34 2.34 16.86
CA ALA A 299 -18.23 2.65 15.76
C ALA A 299 -18.73 4.11 15.73
N ALA A 300 -18.93 4.71 16.93
CA ALA A 300 -19.33 6.11 17.06
C ALA A 300 -18.17 7.10 17.15
N ASP A 301 -16.98 6.61 17.49
CA ASP A 301 -15.80 7.44 17.75
C ASP A 301 -14.75 7.36 16.63
N CYS A 302 -15.07 6.73 15.51
CA CYS A 302 -14.14 6.62 14.39
C CYS A 302 -14.76 7.08 13.07
N ASP A 303 -13.92 7.68 12.23
CA ASP A 303 -14.22 7.92 10.82
C ASP A 303 -13.61 6.82 9.96
N ILE A 304 -14.23 6.52 8.84
CA ILE A 304 -13.81 5.45 7.92
C ILE A 304 -13.70 5.99 6.50
N GLY A 305 -12.55 5.77 5.88
CA GLY A 305 -12.34 5.99 4.44
C GLY A 305 -11.87 4.70 3.78
N PHE A 306 -12.54 4.25 2.73
CA PHE A 306 -12.07 3.15 1.90
C PHE A 306 -11.87 3.62 0.46
N TYR A 307 -10.63 3.62 0.01
CA TYR A 307 -10.23 4.09 -1.31
C TYR A 307 -9.84 2.91 -2.18
N ILE A 308 -10.73 2.52 -3.10
CA ILE A 308 -10.59 1.35 -3.96
C ILE A 308 -9.62 1.69 -5.09
N THR A 309 -8.44 1.08 -5.07
CA THR A 309 -7.40 1.29 -6.10
C THR A 309 -7.44 0.24 -7.21
N LYS A 310 -8.06 -0.92 -6.94
CA LYS A 310 -8.23 -1.98 -7.93
C LYS A 310 -9.43 -2.86 -7.56
N ARG A 311 -10.23 -3.21 -8.56
CA ARG A 311 -11.30 -4.19 -8.42
C ARG A 311 -10.95 -5.44 -9.21
N HIS A 312 -11.11 -6.60 -8.59
CA HIS A 312 -10.93 -7.90 -9.22
C HIS A 312 -12.29 -8.59 -9.34
N GLU A 313 -12.63 -8.98 -10.55
CA GLU A 313 -13.78 -9.85 -10.80
C GLU A 313 -13.52 -11.25 -10.24
N ILE A 314 -14.54 -11.87 -9.66
CA ILE A 314 -14.39 -13.15 -8.96
C ILE A 314 -13.96 -14.28 -9.90
N GLU A 315 -14.42 -14.27 -11.15
CA GLU A 315 -14.05 -15.26 -12.16
C GLU A 315 -12.57 -15.18 -12.50
N LEU A 316 -12.06 -13.96 -12.69
CA LEU A 316 -10.64 -13.75 -12.98
C LEU A 316 -9.76 -14.14 -11.80
N PHE A 317 -10.19 -13.80 -10.57
CA PHE A 317 -9.49 -14.21 -9.35
C PHE A 317 -9.47 -15.73 -9.22
N ALA A 318 -10.63 -16.40 -9.36
CA ALA A 318 -10.76 -17.84 -9.27
C ALA A 318 -9.89 -18.57 -10.31
N ALA A 319 -9.87 -18.09 -11.56
CA ALA A 319 -9.03 -18.62 -12.61
C ALA A 319 -7.54 -18.52 -12.26
N LYS A 320 -7.09 -17.34 -11.80
CA LYS A 320 -5.70 -17.10 -11.39
C LYS A 320 -5.31 -17.97 -10.20
N ALA A 321 -6.16 -18.05 -9.17
CA ALA A 321 -5.92 -18.87 -7.99
C ALA A 321 -5.80 -20.35 -8.36
N THR A 322 -6.68 -20.87 -9.23
CA THR A 322 -6.64 -22.25 -9.73
C THR A 322 -5.34 -22.52 -10.48
N LEU A 323 -4.92 -21.64 -11.38
CA LEU A 323 -3.65 -21.78 -12.12
C LEU A 323 -2.43 -21.76 -11.21
N THR A 324 -2.39 -20.85 -10.23
CA THR A 324 -1.28 -20.73 -9.27
C THR A 324 -1.12 -21.98 -8.42
N THR A 325 -2.22 -22.63 -8.05
CA THR A 325 -2.21 -23.88 -7.25
C THR A 325 -2.10 -25.16 -8.12
N LYS A 326 -1.89 -25.00 -9.43
CA LYS A 326 -1.92 -26.14 -10.40
C LYS A 326 -3.22 -26.95 -10.30
N GLY A 327 -4.33 -26.26 -9.98
CA GLY A 327 -5.66 -26.86 -9.87
C GLY A 327 -6.32 -27.13 -11.21
N ASN A 328 -7.51 -27.69 -11.17
CA ASN A 328 -8.31 -28.08 -12.34
C ASN A 328 -9.66 -27.34 -12.40
N GLU A 329 -10.51 -27.69 -13.36
CA GLU A 329 -11.83 -27.08 -13.54
C GLU A 329 -12.75 -27.24 -12.30
N LEU A 330 -12.64 -28.34 -11.56
CA LEU A 330 -13.43 -28.54 -10.33
C LEU A 330 -13.02 -27.54 -9.24
N ASP A 331 -11.72 -27.29 -9.09
CA ASP A 331 -11.18 -26.30 -8.17
C ASP A 331 -11.69 -24.89 -8.54
N PHE A 332 -11.69 -24.53 -9.83
CA PHE A 332 -12.26 -23.26 -10.30
C PHE A 332 -13.75 -23.11 -9.95
N ARG A 333 -14.54 -24.15 -10.20
CA ARG A 333 -15.98 -24.16 -9.86
C ARG A 333 -16.22 -24.11 -8.35
N GLU A 334 -15.34 -24.69 -7.56
CA GLU A 334 -15.40 -24.62 -6.09
C GLU A 334 -15.21 -23.19 -5.60
N TRP A 335 -14.24 -22.45 -6.16
CA TRP A 335 -14.05 -21.00 -5.90
C TRP A 335 -15.33 -20.22 -6.15
N LEU A 336 -15.93 -20.36 -7.34
CA LEU A 336 -17.14 -19.62 -7.69
C LEU A 336 -18.32 -19.95 -6.76
N ARG A 337 -18.51 -21.24 -6.41
CA ARG A 337 -19.56 -21.67 -5.49
C ARG A 337 -19.36 -21.08 -4.08
N ALA A 338 -18.13 -20.99 -3.61
CA ALA A 338 -17.82 -20.45 -2.31
C ALA A 338 -18.09 -18.93 -2.27
N PHE A 339 -17.65 -18.17 -3.26
CA PHE A 339 -17.96 -16.76 -3.38
C PHE A 339 -19.46 -16.50 -3.47
N ALA A 340 -20.18 -17.29 -4.27
CA ALA A 340 -21.64 -17.18 -4.36
C ALA A 340 -22.34 -17.43 -3.01
N ARG A 341 -21.92 -18.47 -2.27
CA ARG A 341 -22.46 -18.76 -0.92
C ARG A 341 -22.20 -17.63 0.09
N MET A 342 -21.06 -16.94 -0.03
CA MET A 342 -20.70 -15.79 0.82
C MET A 342 -21.29 -14.47 0.32
N GLY A 343 -21.99 -14.45 -0.81
CA GLY A 343 -22.55 -13.23 -1.43
C GLY A 343 -21.49 -12.26 -1.95
N VAL A 344 -20.28 -12.76 -2.28
CA VAL A 344 -19.18 -11.95 -2.82
C VAL A 344 -19.46 -11.65 -4.29
N ARG A 345 -19.37 -10.37 -4.67
CA ARG A 345 -19.58 -9.86 -6.03
C ARG A 345 -18.28 -9.48 -6.74
N SER A 346 -17.32 -8.96 -6.00
CA SER A 346 -15.97 -8.63 -6.46
C SER A 346 -15.02 -8.54 -5.26
N LEU A 347 -13.74 -8.41 -5.54
CA LEU A 347 -12.69 -8.23 -4.54
C LEU A 347 -12.08 -6.84 -4.75
N ASP A 348 -12.31 -5.94 -3.81
CA ASP A 348 -11.86 -4.56 -3.88
C ASP A 348 -10.57 -4.38 -3.08
N TYR A 349 -9.46 -4.14 -3.78
CA TYR A 349 -8.16 -3.85 -3.19
C TYR A 349 -7.99 -2.35 -3.05
N GLY A 350 -7.59 -1.88 -1.87
CA GLY A 350 -7.49 -0.46 -1.61
C GLY A 350 -6.94 -0.10 -0.24
N LEU A 351 -6.86 1.21 0.00
CA LEU A 351 -6.46 1.79 1.27
C LEU A 351 -7.70 1.99 2.15
N LEU A 352 -7.71 1.35 3.31
CA LEU A 352 -8.64 1.62 4.38
C LEU A 352 -7.97 2.54 5.41
N ILE A 353 -8.60 3.67 5.69
CA ILE A 353 -8.23 4.59 6.77
C ILE A 353 -9.29 4.50 7.86
N VAL A 354 -8.87 4.33 9.11
CA VAL A 354 -9.73 4.48 10.29
C VAL A 354 -9.08 5.51 11.21
N GLU A 355 -9.77 6.62 11.49
CA GLU A 355 -9.30 7.63 12.44
C GLU A 355 -10.13 7.59 13.72
N ARG A 356 -9.47 7.46 14.87
CA ARG A 356 -10.12 7.68 16.16
C ARG A 356 -10.29 9.18 16.39
N HIS A 357 -11.50 9.63 16.71
CA HIS A 357 -11.78 11.04 16.96
C HIS A 357 -10.87 11.64 18.03
N ALA A 358 -10.33 12.82 17.77
CA ALA A 358 -9.61 13.63 18.77
C ALA A 358 -10.60 14.31 19.74
N ALA A 359 -11.80 14.63 19.26
CA ALA A 359 -12.91 15.20 20.02
C ALA A 359 -14.23 14.64 19.47
N PRO A 360 -15.28 14.54 20.29
CA PRO A 360 -16.57 14.01 19.86
C PRO A 360 -17.13 14.75 18.63
N ARG A 361 -17.53 14.00 17.62
CA ARG A 361 -18.21 14.49 16.41
C ARG A 361 -19.05 13.38 15.80
N GLU A 362 -19.93 13.75 14.88
CA GLU A 362 -20.66 12.75 14.08
C GLU A 362 -19.70 11.99 13.18
N PRO A 363 -19.69 10.65 13.25
CA PRO A 363 -18.81 9.83 12.43
C PRO A 363 -19.25 9.81 10.96
N PHE A 364 -18.30 9.69 10.06
CA PHE A 364 -18.60 9.53 8.64
C PHE A 364 -18.00 8.25 8.07
N ASN A 365 -18.53 7.85 6.92
CA ASN A 365 -17.94 6.88 6.03
C ASN A 365 -17.75 7.51 4.65
N VAL A 366 -16.62 7.25 4.01
CA VAL A 366 -16.39 7.55 2.60
C VAL A 366 -15.85 6.33 1.89
N CYS A 367 -16.39 6.03 0.71
CA CYS A 367 -15.92 4.94 -0.13
C CYS A 367 -15.83 5.45 -1.58
N LEU A 368 -14.61 5.61 -2.08
CA LEU A 368 -14.34 6.17 -3.40
C LEU A 368 -13.45 5.24 -4.21
N LYS A 369 -13.65 5.22 -5.53
CA LYS A 369 -12.78 4.51 -6.45
C LYS A 369 -11.75 5.49 -7.02
N THR A 370 -10.48 5.06 -7.01
CA THR A 370 -9.38 5.83 -7.60
C THR A 370 -9.10 5.36 -9.03
N PRO A 371 -8.49 6.19 -9.88
CA PRO A 371 -7.90 5.74 -11.13
C PRO A 371 -6.65 4.88 -10.87
N ASP A 372 -6.12 4.22 -11.90
CA ASP A 372 -4.88 3.42 -11.78
C ASP A 372 -3.67 4.26 -11.32
N ALA A 373 -3.60 5.51 -11.77
CA ALA A 373 -2.56 6.48 -11.40
C ALA A 373 -3.03 7.40 -10.26
N TRP A 374 -3.32 6.82 -9.09
CA TRP A 374 -3.72 7.57 -7.90
C TRP A 374 -2.51 8.11 -7.10
N ASP A 375 -2.72 9.18 -6.31
CA ASP A 375 -1.74 9.75 -5.39
C ASP A 375 -2.22 9.59 -3.94
N PRO A 376 -1.40 9.05 -3.02
CA PRO A 376 -1.73 8.99 -1.59
C PRO A 376 -2.11 10.34 -1.00
N ALA A 377 -1.48 11.43 -1.45
CA ALA A 377 -1.80 12.78 -0.99
C ALA A 377 -3.24 13.19 -1.30
N ASP A 378 -3.78 12.75 -2.44
CA ASP A 378 -5.19 13.02 -2.78
C ASP A 378 -6.15 12.26 -1.84
N LEU A 379 -5.79 11.03 -1.42
CA LEU A 379 -6.58 10.24 -0.49
C LEU A 379 -6.60 10.88 0.91
N GLU A 380 -5.43 11.30 1.39
CA GLU A 380 -5.28 12.03 2.65
C GLU A 380 -6.05 13.36 2.62
N ALA A 381 -5.95 14.13 1.54
CA ALA A 381 -6.66 15.38 1.38
C ALA A 381 -8.18 15.19 1.38
N SER A 382 -8.68 14.15 0.70
CA SER A 382 -10.10 13.79 0.72
C SER A 382 -10.57 13.45 2.13
N PHE A 383 -9.84 12.59 2.83
CA PHE A 383 -10.19 12.21 4.20
C PHE A 383 -10.15 13.40 5.17
N ALA A 384 -9.13 14.27 5.05
CA ALA A 384 -9.02 15.49 5.85
C ALA A 384 -10.14 16.48 5.58
N PHE A 385 -10.59 16.60 4.32
CA PHE A 385 -11.70 17.45 3.94
C PHE A 385 -13.01 16.97 4.58
N GLU A 386 -13.27 15.65 4.60
CA GLU A 386 -14.44 15.07 5.26
C GLU A 386 -14.48 15.39 6.78
N ILE A 387 -13.33 15.37 7.44
CA ILE A 387 -13.21 15.80 8.85
C ILE A 387 -13.52 17.28 8.98
N GLU A 388 -12.95 18.10 8.11
CA GLU A 388 -13.10 19.54 8.14
C GLU A 388 -14.55 19.98 7.92
N CYS A 389 -15.28 19.33 7.01
CA CYS A 389 -16.70 19.62 6.73
C CYS A 389 -17.59 19.50 7.98
N ARG A 390 -17.19 18.67 8.95
CA ARG A 390 -17.92 18.40 10.18
C ARG A 390 -17.41 19.22 11.36
N SER A 391 -16.42 20.07 11.13
CA SER A 391 -15.85 20.92 12.19
C SER A 391 -16.66 22.18 12.42
N ALA A 392 -16.64 22.69 13.66
CA ALA A 392 -17.32 23.93 13.99
C ALA A 392 -16.82 25.12 13.13
N GLY A 393 -17.74 25.92 12.64
CA GLY A 393 -17.41 27.09 11.81
C GLY A 393 -16.97 26.78 10.38
N PHE A 394 -17.09 25.53 9.92
CA PHE A 394 -16.72 25.14 8.55
C PHE A 394 -17.39 26.00 7.50
N GLU A 395 -18.71 26.19 7.59
CA GLU A 395 -19.47 26.95 6.58
C GLU A 395 -18.94 28.40 6.46
N SER A 396 -18.60 29.05 7.59
CA SER A 396 -18.02 30.39 7.56
C SER A 396 -16.67 30.43 6.85
N ARG A 397 -15.83 29.40 7.04
CA ARG A 397 -14.54 29.31 6.35
C ARG A 397 -14.70 28.97 4.87
N LEU A 398 -15.72 28.17 4.51
CA LEU A 398 -15.99 27.77 3.15
C LEU A 398 -16.27 28.97 2.24
N TRP A 399 -17.00 29.97 2.70
CA TRP A 399 -17.36 31.14 1.90
C TRP A 399 -16.17 31.93 1.37
N GLY A 400 -15.08 31.97 2.12
CA GLY A 400 -13.82 32.63 1.73
C GLY A 400 -12.90 31.80 0.82
N ARG A 401 -13.16 30.51 0.66
CA ARG A 401 -12.33 29.64 -0.18
C ARG A 401 -12.51 29.92 -1.67
N LYS A 402 -11.46 29.63 -2.43
CA LYS A 402 -11.45 29.80 -3.88
C LYS A 402 -11.39 28.43 -4.56
N PRO A 403 -12.53 27.80 -4.84
CA PRO A 403 -12.59 26.49 -5.43
C PRO A 403 -12.09 26.52 -6.86
N ARG A 404 -11.31 25.50 -7.21
CA ARG A 404 -10.88 25.25 -8.57
C ARG A 404 -11.32 23.86 -9.00
N LEU A 405 -11.95 23.79 -10.18
CA LEU A 405 -12.29 22.50 -10.80
C LEU A 405 -11.00 21.71 -11.14
N THR A 406 -10.99 20.41 -10.85
CA THR A 406 -9.83 19.57 -11.18
C THR A 406 -9.62 19.51 -12.70
N PRO A 407 -8.37 19.49 -13.20
CA PRO A 407 -8.08 19.47 -14.64
C PRO A 407 -8.62 18.22 -15.36
N THR A 408 -8.90 17.16 -14.61
CA THR A 408 -9.43 15.89 -15.14
C THR A 408 -10.95 15.87 -15.26
N ALA A 409 -11.65 16.89 -14.73
CA ALA A 409 -13.09 17.02 -14.84
C ALA A 409 -13.51 17.34 -16.28
N LYS A 410 -14.50 16.63 -16.79
CA LYS A 410 -15.06 16.81 -18.13
C LYS A 410 -16.57 16.82 -18.08
N LEU A 411 -17.17 17.63 -18.96
CA LEU A 411 -18.60 17.62 -19.20
C LEU A 411 -18.89 16.78 -20.46
N GLU A 412 -19.63 15.70 -20.31
CA GLU A 412 -20.19 14.93 -21.42
C GLU A 412 -21.64 15.39 -21.67
N VAL A 413 -21.95 15.68 -22.92
CA VAL A 413 -23.28 16.11 -23.36
C VAL A 413 -23.79 15.11 -24.37
N GLU A 414 -24.89 14.45 -24.07
CA GLU A 414 -25.52 13.45 -24.94
C GLU A 414 -26.75 14.03 -25.62
N HIS A 415 -26.82 13.88 -26.94
CA HIS A 415 -27.97 14.27 -27.73
C HIS A 415 -28.67 13.03 -28.32
N GLY A 416 -29.94 12.95 -28.14
CA GLY A 416 -30.83 11.94 -28.76
C GLY A 416 -31.59 12.50 -29.94
N ILE A 417 -32.05 11.64 -30.85
CA ILE A 417 -32.98 12.04 -31.93
C ILE A 417 -34.41 12.03 -31.39
N GLY A 418 -35.05 13.21 -31.43
CA GLY A 418 -36.47 13.39 -31.11
C GLY A 418 -37.29 13.88 -32.32
N PRO A 419 -38.58 14.15 -32.13
CA PRO A 419 -39.50 14.58 -33.23
C PRO A 419 -39.07 15.83 -33.98
N GLY A 420 -38.19 16.67 -33.41
CA GLY A 420 -37.67 17.91 -34.01
C GLY A 420 -36.18 17.85 -34.38
N GLY A 421 -35.58 16.67 -34.45
CA GLY A 421 -34.13 16.50 -34.72
C GLY A 421 -33.33 16.16 -33.45
N TRP A 422 -32.05 16.53 -33.44
CA TRP A 422 -31.18 16.32 -32.29
C TRP A 422 -31.61 17.15 -31.09
N GLN A 423 -31.92 16.50 -30.00
CA GLN A 423 -32.31 17.10 -28.72
C GLN A 423 -31.36 16.67 -27.63
N LEU A 424 -31.06 17.59 -26.72
CA LEU A 424 -30.28 17.32 -25.54
C LEU A 424 -30.98 16.25 -24.68
N SER A 425 -30.31 15.13 -24.42
CA SER A 425 -30.86 14.08 -23.57
C SER A 425 -30.25 14.07 -22.16
N HIS A 426 -28.94 14.17 -22.04
CA HIS A 426 -28.26 14.07 -20.75
C HIS A 426 -27.00 14.93 -20.67
N TYR A 427 -26.74 15.45 -19.46
CA TYR A 427 -25.43 15.96 -19.04
C TYR A 427 -24.82 14.97 -18.05
N ARG A 428 -23.54 14.65 -18.22
CA ARG A 428 -22.74 13.94 -17.23
C ARG A 428 -21.47 14.70 -16.95
N ILE A 429 -21.11 14.79 -15.68
CA ILE A 429 -19.79 15.27 -15.28
C ILE A 429 -18.99 14.05 -14.88
N ILE A 430 -17.84 13.89 -15.51
CA ILE A 430 -16.94 12.78 -15.28
C ILE A 430 -15.58 13.29 -14.83
N GLN A 431 -14.92 12.51 -14.02
CA GLN A 431 -13.59 12.78 -13.51
C GLN A 431 -12.79 11.48 -13.47
N SER A 432 -11.53 11.53 -13.89
CA SER A 432 -10.60 10.41 -13.88
C SER A 432 -9.38 10.65 -12.97
N GLY A 433 -9.48 11.57 -12.04
CA GLY A 433 -8.47 11.92 -11.02
C GLY A 433 -8.90 13.14 -10.22
N PRO A 434 -8.74 13.14 -8.89
CA PRO A 434 -8.11 12.10 -8.05
C PRO A 434 -8.95 10.83 -7.88
N PHE A 435 -10.26 10.87 -8.15
CA PHE A 435 -11.17 9.72 -8.06
C PHE A 435 -11.84 9.46 -9.41
N ASP A 436 -12.26 8.22 -9.64
CA ASP A 436 -13.02 7.83 -10.84
C ASP A 436 -14.51 7.97 -10.53
N VAL A 437 -15.06 9.16 -10.84
CA VAL A 437 -16.44 9.54 -10.50
C VAL A 437 -17.20 9.96 -11.74
N LYS A 438 -18.47 9.53 -11.83
CA LYS A 438 -19.41 9.92 -12.87
C LYS A 438 -20.73 10.30 -12.21
N ILE A 439 -21.16 11.52 -12.43
CA ILE A 439 -22.45 12.03 -11.91
C ILE A 439 -23.32 12.50 -13.04
N GLN A 440 -24.62 12.25 -12.91
CA GLN A 440 -25.61 12.88 -13.77
C GLN A 440 -25.77 14.34 -13.36
N ALA A 441 -25.71 15.25 -14.31
CA ALA A 441 -25.73 16.68 -14.05
C ALA A 441 -26.92 17.35 -14.68
N SER A 442 -27.33 18.49 -14.14
CA SER A 442 -28.20 19.46 -14.80
C SER A 442 -27.34 20.49 -15.51
N GLN A 443 -27.98 21.25 -16.45
CA GLN A 443 -27.31 22.40 -17.06
C GLN A 443 -26.88 23.43 -16.02
N GLY A 444 -27.68 23.65 -14.97
CA GLY A 444 -27.35 24.57 -13.89
C GLY A 444 -26.11 24.13 -13.10
N LEU A 445 -25.94 22.82 -12.84
CA LEU A 445 -24.74 22.29 -12.20
C LEU A 445 -23.50 22.48 -13.09
N ALA A 446 -23.62 22.23 -14.39
CA ALA A 446 -22.51 22.45 -15.32
C ALA A 446 -22.09 23.94 -15.39
N GLN A 447 -23.05 24.86 -15.35
CA GLN A 447 -22.80 26.30 -15.29
C GLN A 447 -22.14 26.71 -13.97
N LEU A 448 -22.61 26.18 -12.84
CA LEU A 448 -22.02 26.42 -11.53
C LEU A 448 -20.54 25.99 -11.51
N LEU A 449 -20.25 24.80 -11.99
CA LEU A 449 -18.88 24.28 -11.98
C LEU A 449 -17.91 25.11 -12.85
N ALA A 450 -18.41 25.76 -13.90
CA ALA A 450 -17.62 26.68 -14.72
C ALA A 450 -17.19 27.95 -13.98
N LEU A 451 -17.84 28.29 -12.85
CA LEU A 451 -17.43 29.43 -12.01
C LEU A 451 -16.24 29.11 -11.10
N PHE A 452 -15.93 27.81 -10.89
CA PHE A 452 -14.87 27.36 -9.98
C PHE A 452 -13.51 27.36 -10.70
N ASP A 453 -12.96 28.55 -10.94
CA ASP A 453 -11.71 28.78 -11.67
C ASP A 453 -10.48 28.98 -10.75
N GLY A 454 -10.68 28.97 -9.42
CA GLY A 454 -9.64 29.21 -8.43
C GLY A 454 -9.35 30.69 -8.16
N THR A 455 -10.06 31.61 -8.83
CA THR A 455 -9.93 33.05 -8.61
C THR A 455 -11.05 33.63 -7.76
N ARG A 456 -12.28 33.16 -7.98
CA ARG A 456 -13.49 33.55 -7.26
C ARG A 456 -13.60 32.83 -5.94
N THR A 457 -14.09 33.54 -4.91
CA THR A 457 -14.49 32.90 -3.65
C THR A 457 -15.81 32.16 -3.84
N VAL A 458 -16.10 31.18 -2.98
CA VAL A 458 -17.40 30.47 -2.93
C VAL A 458 -18.55 31.47 -2.82
N GLU A 459 -18.37 32.53 -1.99
CA GLU A 459 -19.36 33.61 -1.85
C GLU A 459 -19.60 34.35 -3.16
N ARG A 460 -18.54 34.69 -3.90
CA ARG A 460 -18.65 35.37 -5.19
C ARG A 460 -19.35 34.49 -6.23
N CYS A 461 -19.02 33.20 -6.29
CA CYS A 461 -19.71 32.24 -7.16
C CYS A 461 -21.21 32.16 -6.86
N PHE A 462 -21.59 32.17 -5.59
CA PHE A 462 -22.99 32.20 -5.17
C PHE A 462 -23.72 33.46 -5.63
N GLN A 463 -23.09 34.64 -5.47
CA GLN A 463 -23.64 35.93 -5.91
C GLN A 463 -23.84 35.93 -7.41
N GLU A 464 -22.85 35.56 -8.22
CA GLU A 464 -22.98 35.53 -9.69
C GLU A 464 -24.07 34.56 -10.16
N LEU A 465 -24.20 33.39 -9.50
CA LEU A 465 -25.26 32.44 -9.80
C LEU A 465 -26.65 33.01 -9.49
N THR A 466 -26.78 33.75 -8.39
CA THR A 466 -28.04 34.40 -7.99
C THR A 466 -28.39 35.55 -8.95
N GLU A 467 -27.41 36.36 -9.33
CA GLU A 467 -27.56 37.48 -10.30
C GLU A 467 -27.98 36.96 -11.68
N SER A 468 -27.59 35.73 -12.07
CA SER A 468 -28.01 35.09 -13.32
C SER A 468 -29.46 34.57 -13.32
N GLY A 469 -30.17 34.71 -12.22
CA GLY A 469 -31.59 34.29 -12.08
C GLY A 469 -31.78 32.80 -11.81
N ALA A 470 -30.71 32.06 -11.40
CA ALA A 470 -30.78 30.62 -11.22
C ALA A 470 -31.59 30.15 -9.97
N GLY A 471 -32.07 31.06 -9.12
CA GLY A 471 -33.01 30.76 -8.01
C GLY A 471 -32.48 29.73 -6.98
N VAL A 472 -31.18 29.57 -6.84
CA VAL A 472 -30.57 28.58 -5.93
C VAL A 472 -30.48 29.14 -4.52
N GLY A 473 -31.03 28.40 -3.55
CA GLY A 473 -30.91 28.75 -2.13
C GLY A 473 -29.50 28.54 -1.59
N ARG A 474 -29.15 29.30 -0.56
CA ARG A 474 -27.80 29.27 0.08
C ARG A 474 -27.42 27.85 0.54
N ARG A 475 -28.31 27.14 1.22
CA ARG A 475 -28.04 25.79 1.75
C ARG A 475 -27.82 24.77 0.65
N PRO A 476 -28.70 24.61 -0.36
CA PRO A 476 -28.47 23.73 -1.50
C PRO A 476 -27.16 24.02 -2.25
N PHE A 477 -26.79 25.31 -2.37
CA PHE A 477 -25.51 25.68 -2.98
C PHE A 477 -24.31 25.17 -2.17
N VAL A 478 -24.30 25.40 -0.85
CA VAL A 478 -23.25 24.91 0.05
C VAL A 478 -23.16 23.37 -0.01
N ASP A 479 -24.30 22.68 0.07
CA ASP A 479 -24.35 21.21 0.01
C ASP A 479 -23.78 20.69 -1.32
N THR A 480 -24.04 21.38 -2.44
CA THR A 480 -23.47 21.05 -3.75
C THR A 480 -21.96 21.26 -3.77
N VAL A 481 -21.45 22.39 -3.26
CA VAL A 481 -20.00 22.67 -3.21
C VAL A 481 -19.28 21.61 -2.36
N VAL A 482 -19.86 21.26 -1.21
CA VAL A 482 -19.31 20.22 -0.32
C VAL A 482 -19.31 18.87 -1.02
N ALA A 483 -20.41 18.46 -1.63
CA ALA A 483 -20.50 17.18 -2.36
C ALA A 483 -19.44 17.10 -3.49
N MET A 484 -19.31 18.17 -4.30
CA MET A 484 -18.31 18.23 -5.35
C MET A 484 -16.87 18.16 -4.84
N ALA A 485 -16.59 18.75 -3.67
CA ALA A 485 -15.28 18.68 -3.05
C ALA A 485 -15.00 17.29 -2.44
N SER A 486 -15.98 16.69 -1.76
CA SER A 486 -15.88 15.34 -1.20
C SER A 486 -15.61 14.29 -2.29
N GLU A 487 -16.21 14.43 -3.47
CA GLU A 487 -15.96 13.55 -4.61
C GLU A 487 -14.71 13.95 -5.42
N GLY A 488 -13.96 14.95 -4.97
CA GLY A 488 -12.67 15.35 -5.55
C GLY A 488 -12.78 16.20 -6.82
N PHE A 489 -13.95 16.68 -7.22
CA PHE A 489 -14.10 17.60 -8.36
C PHE A 489 -13.50 18.98 -8.08
N LEU A 490 -13.45 19.40 -6.82
CA LEU A 490 -12.93 20.69 -6.41
C LEU A 490 -11.64 20.56 -5.59
N ARG A 491 -10.73 21.50 -5.83
CA ARG A 491 -9.53 21.75 -5.02
C ARG A 491 -9.53 23.21 -4.52
N TRP A 492 -8.80 23.48 -3.42
CA TRP A 492 -8.77 24.79 -2.77
C TRP A 492 -7.42 25.48 -2.94
#